data_6e72fb514036c91a8420fb20d944cc06
#
_entry.id   6e72fb514036c91a8420fb20d944cc06
#
_cell.length_a   1.000
_cell.length_b   1.000
_cell.length_c   1.000
_cell.angle_alpha   90.00
_cell.angle_beta   90.00
_cell.angle_gamma   90.00
#
_symmetry.space_group_name_H-M   'P 1'
#
loop_
_entity.id
_entity.type
_entity.pdbx_description
1 polymer ?
#
loop_
_entity_poly.entity_id
_entity_poly.type
_entity_poly.pdbx_seq_one_letter_code
_entity_poly.pdbx_strand_id
1 'polypeptide(L)'
;AIWNGLGLAAWLVDADTLDTGAELSDAEKARRERTRQSGLSGIIQYQWSPDGKALLFPLGGKLFLYTLDAPANEAVRELPVSGEFIDARISPQGRYVAYVQGQNLHVIDLRSGKSRALTEDGGGVIHNGEAEFVAQEEMDRERGYWWAPDDSYIAFERYDETHVPVIKRMEVYPDRTEVIEQRYPAAGKNNVAIKLGLVSPADGNMRWIDLGEETDVYLARVDWLPDSKHLSYQLEQRNQQQLDLKRVDVASLEQQTLLTERSNTWINLSSDLRFLDDGSFIWASERSGYLHLYRYDRDGTLTHPISKGNWNIDKLLGVDATNGRVYVQSNHDYVPDTQVYALALDGSSASAPQRISKEDGTHTATFAEDASFYLDTFSHPETPPQVSLRKADGSLIQWIERN
;
A
#
# COMPACT_ATOMS: atom_id res chain seq x y z
N ALA A 1 4.08 19.29 -10.81
CA ALA A 1 5.34 19.70 -11.46
C ALA A 1 6.36 18.57 -11.38
N ILE A 2 7.13 18.31 -12.43
CA ILE A 2 8.28 17.39 -12.40
C ILE A 2 9.56 18.20 -12.25
N TRP A 3 10.41 17.76 -11.34
CA TRP A 3 11.75 18.30 -11.18
C TRP A 3 12.72 17.60 -12.15
N ASN A 4 13.42 18.38 -12.99
CA ASN A 4 14.27 17.84 -14.06
C ASN A 4 15.76 17.75 -13.70
N GLY A 5 16.13 17.84 -12.43
CA GLY A 5 17.52 17.81 -11.97
C GLY A 5 18.32 19.09 -12.22
N LEU A 6 17.79 20.06 -12.97
CA LEU A 6 18.42 21.34 -13.27
C LEU A 6 17.83 22.50 -12.45
N GLY A 7 16.98 22.20 -11.45
CA GLY A 7 16.33 23.19 -10.61
C GLY A 7 15.13 23.89 -11.24
N LEU A 8 14.67 23.42 -12.39
CA LEU A 8 13.48 23.94 -13.07
C LEU A 8 12.31 23.00 -12.86
N ALA A 9 11.27 23.45 -12.17
CA ALA A 9 9.98 22.77 -12.13
C ALA A 9 9.20 23.09 -13.41
N ALA A 10 8.78 22.08 -14.15
CA ALA A 10 7.89 22.23 -15.28
C ALA A 10 6.48 21.73 -14.91
N TRP A 11 5.46 22.51 -15.28
CA TRP A 11 4.07 22.04 -15.24
C TRP A 11 3.86 21.05 -16.37
N LEU A 12 3.43 19.85 -16.07
CA LEU A 12 3.09 18.84 -17.09
C LEU A 12 1.64 18.97 -17.52
N VAL A 13 0.75 19.12 -16.55
CA VAL A 13 -0.70 19.22 -16.75
C VAL A 13 -1.22 20.28 -15.81
N ASP A 14 -2.06 21.16 -16.36
CA ASP A 14 -2.84 22.10 -15.60
C ASP A 14 -4.27 21.56 -15.49
N ALA A 15 -4.71 21.31 -14.26
CA ALA A 15 -6.04 20.76 -13.96
C ALA A 15 -7.15 21.65 -14.52
N ASP A 16 -6.94 22.98 -14.54
CA ASP A 16 -7.94 23.95 -15.00
C ASP A 16 -8.14 23.90 -16.53
N THR A 17 -7.20 23.31 -17.26
CA THR A 17 -7.33 23.12 -18.73
C THR A 17 -8.13 21.87 -19.10
N LEU A 18 -8.35 20.98 -18.15
CA LEU A 18 -9.13 19.76 -18.33
C LEU A 18 -10.58 20.02 -17.87
N ASP A 19 -11.48 20.14 -18.84
CA ASP A 19 -12.91 20.33 -18.54
C ASP A 19 -13.48 19.05 -17.89
N THR A 20 -13.63 19.10 -16.60
CA THR A 20 -14.12 17.96 -15.83
C THR A 20 -15.49 18.18 -15.22
N GLY A 21 -15.92 19.42 -14.98
CA GLY A 21 -17.28 19.86 -14.60
C GLY A 21 -18.06 19.07 -13.55
N ALA A 22 -17.48 17.98 -13.00
CA ALA A 22 -18.19 17.06 -12.13
C ALA A 22 -17.82 17.27 -10.66
N GLU A 23 -18.82 17.19 -9.78
CA GLU A 23 -18.62 17.09 -8.34
C GLU A 23 -17.98 15.74 -7.98
N LEU A 24 -17.26 15.71 -6.84
CA LEU A 24 -16.72 14.47 -6.29
C LEU A 24 -17.86 13.55 -5.85
N SER A 25 -17.72 12.25 -6.11
CA SER A 25 -18.64 11.23 -5.59
C SER A 25 -18.58 11.14 -4.07
N ASP A 26 -19.63 10.59 -3.45
CA ASP A 26 -19.65 10.41 -2.00
C ASP A 26 -18.60 9.39 -1.55
N ALA A 27 -18.32 8.36 -2.34
CA ALA A 27 -17.24 7.41 -2.08
C ALA A 27 -15.85 8.08 -2.12
N GLU A 28 -15.61 8.95 -3.10
CA GLU A 28 -14.35 9.70 -3.18
C GLU A 28 -14.24 10.75 -2.07
N LYS A 29 -15.34 11.43 -1.70
CA LYS A 29 -15.37 12.33 -0.54
C LYS A 29 -15.01 11.60 0.74
N ALA A 30 -15.65 10.45 1.01
CA ALA A 30 -15.36 9.61 2.17
C ALA A 30 -13.90 9.12 2.19
N ARG A 31 -13.37 8.69 1.05
CA ARG A 31 -11.96 8.30 0.91
C ARG A 31 -11.02 9.46 1.22
N ARG A 32 -11.27 10.66 0.68
CA ARG A 32 -10.48 11.87 0.95
C ARG A 32 -10.54 12.31 2.40
N GLU A 33 -11.67 12.14 3.06
CA GLU A 33 -11.82 12.41 4.48
C GLU A 33 -10.93 11.48 5.31
N ARG A 34 -10.96 10.17 5.05
CA ARG A 34 -10.12 9.18 5.73
C ARG A 34 -8.64 9.43 5.51
N THR A 35 -8.24 9.79 4.30
CA THR A 35 -6.85 10.13 3.97
C THR A 35 -6.45 11.57 4.33
N ARG A 36 -7.36 12.33 4.98
CA ARG A 36 -7.16 13.74 5.37
C ARG A 36 -6.83 14.66 4.20
N GLN A 37 -7.41 14.39 3.05
CA GLN A 37 -7.23 15.14 1.79
C GLN A 37 -8.49 15.91 1.36
N SER A 38 -9.52 15.98 2.19
CA SER A 38 -10.83 16.59 1.87
C SER A 38 -10.75 18.07 1.48
N GLY A 39 -9.76 18.79 1.98
CA GLY A 39 -9.55 20.22 1.66
C GLY A 39 -8.72 20.48 0.39
N LEU A 40 -8.25 19.44 -0.30
CA LEU A 40 -7.43 19.58 -1.49
C LEU A 40 -8.28 19.61 -2.77
N SER A 41 -7.85 20.40 -3.77
CA SER A 41 -8.48 20.51 -5.09
C SER A 41 -7.47 20.24 -6.20
N GLY A 42 -7.96 20.01 -7.43
CA GLY A 42 -7.14 19.70 -8.59
C GLY A 42 -6.65 18.23 -8.61
N ILE A 43 -5.48 17.98 -9.18
CA ILE A 43 -4.85 16.67 -9.24
C ILE A 43 -4.14 16.40 -7.91
N ILE A 44 -4.80 15.72 -7.00
CA ILE A 44 -4.28 15.41 -5.66
C ILE A 44 -3.64 14.04 -5.56
N GLN A 45 -3.90 13.17 -6.53
CA GLN A 45 -3.37 11.82 -6.58
C GLN A 45 -2.90 11.50 -7.99
N TYR A 46 -1.77 10.84 -8.10
CA TYR A 46 -1.26 10.32 -9.36
C TYR A 46 -0.40 9.08 -9.11
N GLN A 47 -0.26 8.28 -10.15
CA GLN A 47 0.62 7.10 -10.15
C GLN A 47 1.50 7.13 -11.39
N TRP A 48 2.78 6.86 -11.22
CA TRP A 48 3.69 6.60 -12.33
C TRP A 48 3.41 5.25 -12.98
N SER A 49 3.53 5.20 -14.30
CA SER A 49 3.65 3.91 -14.99
C SER A 49 4.95 3.21 -14.57
N PRO A 50 5.01 1.86 -14.62
CA PRO A 50 6.21 1.11 -14.22
C PRO A 50 7.48 1.49 -14.97
N ASP A 51 7.36 1.92 -16.22
CA ASP A 51 8.47 2.40 -17.04
C ASP A 51 8.84 3.89 -16.83
N GLY A 52 8.14 4.58 -15.93
CA GLY A 52 8.36 5.99 -15.61
C GLY A 52 8.00 6.97 -16.74
N LYS A 53 7.24 6.54 -17.78
CA LYS A 53 6.94 7.35 -18.95
C LYS A 53 5.54 7.93 -19.00
N ALA A 54 4.68 7.52 -18.08
CA ALA A 54 3.32 8.01 -18.00
C ALA A 54 2.87 8.25 -16.56
N LEU A 55 1.86 9.08 -16.41
CA LEU A 55 1.18 9.37 -15.13
C LEU A 55 -0.31 9.07 -15.29
N LEU A 56 -0.84 8.24 -14.39
CA LEU A 56 -2.27 8.01 -14.24
C LEU A 56 -2.79 8.94 -13.14
N PHE A 57 -3.88 9.65 -13.38
CA PHE A 57 -4.51 10.48 -12.35
C PHE A 57 -6.02 10.61 -12.55
N PRO A 58 -6.81 10.59 -11.47
CA PRO A 58 -8.21 10.94 -11.48
C PRO A 58 -8.40 12.45 -11.38
N LEU A 59 -9.39 12.99 -12.08
CA LEU A 59 -9.81 14.37 -11.97
C LEU A 59 -11.28 14.51 -12.37
N GLY A 60 -12.13 15.08 -11.50
CA GLY A 60 -13.52 15.39 -11.80
C GLY A 60 -14.37 14.20 -12.29
N GLY A 61 -14.21 13.04 -11.67
CA GLY A 61 -14.95 11.82 -12.05
C GLY A 61 -14.47 11.17 -13.37
N LYS A 62 -13.36 11.62 -13.90
CA LYS A 62 -12.71 11.07 -15.09
C LYS A 62 -11.31 10.54 -14.74
N LEU A 63 -10.80 9.63 -15.55
CA LEU A 63 -9.48 9.04 -15.39
C LEU A 63 -8.62 9.41 -16.60
N PHE A 64 -7.43 9.95 -16.33
CA PHE A 64 -6.50 10.42 -17.35
C PHE A 64 -5.16 9.70 -17.30
N LEU A 65 -4.59 9.45 -18.47
CA LEU A 65 -3.22 9.00 -18.64
C LEU A 65 -2.44 10.09 -19.38
N TYR A 66 -1.39 10.63 -18.74
CA TYR A 66 -0.45 11.56 -19.33
C TYR A 66 0.80 10.82 -19.76
N THR A 67 1.23 10.99 -21.02
CA THR A 67 2.47 10.40 -21.57
C THR A 67 3.53 11.48 -21.72
N LEU A 68 4.71 11.31 -21.09
CA LEU A 68 5.73 12.38 -21.00
C LEU A 68 6.30 12.83 -22.34
N ASP A 69 6.61 11.89 -23.22
CA ASP A 69 7.32 12.17 -24.48
C ASP A 69 6.36 12.37 -25.68
N ALA A 70 5.04 12.40 -25.42
CA ALA A 70 4.06 12.60 -26.47
C ALA A 70 3.94 14.09 -26.85
N PRO A 71 3.55 14.43 -28.11
CA PRO A 71 3.20 15.79 -28.49
C PRO A 71 2.14 16.37 -27.54
N ALA A 72 2.23 17.65 -27.21
CA ALA A 72 1.38 18.31 -26.22
C ALA A 72 -0.14 18.07 -26.43
N ASN A 73 -0.58 18.03 -27.71
CA ASN A 73 -1.97 17.75 -28.06
C ASN A 73 -2.39 16.27 -27.93
N GLU A 74 -1.46 15.36 -27.70
CA GLU A 74 -1.67 13.92 -27.55
C GLU A 74 -1.21 13.39 -26.19
N ALA A 75 -0.56 14.24 -25.39
CA ALA A 75 0.05 13.87 -24.12
C ALA A 75 -0.99 13.43 -23.09
N VAL A 76 -2.18 14.03 -23.07
CA VAL A 76 -3.27 13.67 -22.15
C VAL A 76 -4.31 12.84 -22.89
N ARG A 77 -4.58 11.64 -22.41
CA ARG A 77 -5.62 10.76 -22.91
C ARG A 77 -6.63 10.46 -21.80
N GLU A 78 -7.90 10.75 -22.04
CA GLU A 78 -9.00 10.29 -21.18
C GLU A 78 -9.21 8.79 -21.39
N LEU A 79 -9.28 8.03 -20.29
CA LEU A 79 -9.57 6.60 -20.31
C LEU A 79 -11.09 6.38 -20.24
N PRO A 80 -11.62 5.23 -20.73
CA PRO A 80 -13.04 4.97 -20.85
C PRO A 80 -13.68 4.64 -19.48
N VAL A 81 -13.53 5.52 -18.53
CA VAL A 81 -14.15 5.48 -17.19
C VAL A 81 -14.78 6.82 -16.93
N SER A 82 -16.02 6.84 -16.54
CA SER A 82 -16.72 8.07 -16.16
C SER A 82 -17.66 7.79 -14.99
N GLY A 83 -17.89 8.80 -14.16
CA GLY A 83 -18.73 8.72 -12.99
C GLY A 83 -17.95 8.29 -11.75
N GLU A 84 -18.62 7.65 -10.82
CA GLU A 84 -18.04 7.27 -9.53
C GLU A 84 -17.15 6.04 -9.67
N PHE A 85 -15.86 6.21 -9.48
CA PHE A 85 -14.88 5.13 -9.37
C PHE A 85 -13.84 5.48 -8.32
N ILE A 86 -13.19 4.48 -7.77
CA ILE A 86 -12.11 4.61 -6.79
C ILE A 86 -10.94 3.71 -7.14
N ASP A 87 -9.79 4.01 -6.54
CA ASP A 87 -8.58 3.16 -6.50
C ASP A 87 -8.09 2.70 -7.88
N ALA A 88 -8.03 3.62 -8.87
CA ALA A 88 -7.51 3.32 -10.19
C ALA A 88 -5.99 3.11 -10.15
N ARG A 89 -5.49 1.98 -10.72
CA ARG A 89 -4.05 1.61 -10.69
C ARG A 89 -3.61 1.00 -12.00
N ILE A 90 -2.41 1.41 -12.47
CA ILE A 90 -1.71 0.76 -13.58
C ILE A 90 -1.16 -0.58 -13.11
N SER A 91 -1.28 -1.61 -13.95
CA SER A 91 -0.68 -2.91 -13.71
C SER A 91 0.85 -2.87 -13.76
N PRO A 92 1.58 -3.78 -13.08
CA PRO A 92 3.04 -3.80 -13.04
C PRO A 92 3.74 -3.87 -14.39
N GLN A 93 3.13 -4.48 -15.41
CA GLN A 93 3.68 -4.51 -16.77
C GLN A 93 3.14 -3.37 -17.66
N GLY A 94 2.33 -2.45 -17.10
CA GLY A 94 1.80 -1.31 -17.82
C GLY A 94 0.76 -1.63 -18.89
N ARG A 95 0.22 -2.85 -18.90
CA ARG A 95 -0.77 -3.28 -19.90
C ARG A 95 -2.19 -2.86 -19.56
N TYR A 96 -2.52 -2.84 -18.28
CA TYR A 96 -3.88 -2.63 -17.80
C TYR A 96 -3.96 -1.47 -16.81
N VAL A 97 -5.18 -0.97 -16.62
CA VAL A 97 -5.57 -0.18 -15.46
C VAL A 97 -6.75 -0.89 -14.82
N ALA A 98 -6.63 -1.23 -13.53
CA ALA A 98 -7.78 -1.70 -12.74
C ALA A 98 -8.34 -0.54 -11.91
N TYR A 99 -9.65 -0.61 -11.61
CA TYR A 99 -10.35 0.35 -10.77
C TYR A 99 -11.62 -0.30 -10.21
N VAL A 100 -12.20 0.31 -9.18
CA VAL A 100 -13.47 -0.14 -8.62
C VAL A 100 -14.57 0.85 -8.99
N GLN A 101 -15.69 0.33 -9.51
CA GLN A 101 -16.87 1.10 -9.87
C GLN A 101 -18.13 0.30 -9.53
N GLY A 102 -19.10 0.95 -8.86
CA GLY A 102 -20.34 0.28 -8.46
C GLY A 102 -20.09 -0.95 -7.60
N GLN A 103 -19.10 -0.88 -6.68
CA GLN A 103 -18.70 -1.99 -5.80
C GLN A 103 -18.19 -3.23 -6.56
N ASN A 104 -17.74 -3.05 -7.81
CA ASN A 104 -17.18 -4.11 -8.64
C ASN A 104 -15.79 -3.73 -9.16
N LEU A 105 -14.93 -4.75 -9.27
CA LEU A 105 -13.61 -4.62 -9.88
C LEU A 105 -13.72 -4.61 -11.39
N HIS A 106 -13.08 -3.63 -12.01
CA HIS A 106 -13.05 -3.43 -13.45
C HIS A 106 -11.61 -3.37 -13.96
N VAL A 107 -11.43 -3.59 -15.26
CA VAL A 107 -10.14 -3.45 -15.93
C VAL A 107 -10.28 -2.78 -17.28
N ILE A 108 -9.31 -1.89 -17.61
CA ILE A 108 -9.10 -1.34 -18.94
C ILE A 108 -7.86 -2.00 -19.54
N ASP A 109 -7.95 -2.55 -20.72
CA ASP A 109 -6.77 -2.92 -21.53
C ASP A 109 -6.30 -1.67 -22.28
N LEU A 110 -5.11 -1.16 -21.92
CA LEU A 110 -4.56 0.08 -22.46
C LEU A 110 -4.22 0.03 -23.95
N ARG A 111 -4.02 -1.17 -24.51
CA ARG A 111 -3.75 -1.38 -25.94
C ARG A 111 -5.01 -1.26 -26.77
N SER A 112 -6.09 -1.92 -26.33
CA SER A 112 -7.38 -1.90 -27.04
C SER A 112 -8.26 -0.71 -26.66
N GLY A 113 -8.00 -0.06 -25.53
CA GLY A 113 -8.83 1.00 -24.98
C GLY A 113 -10.18 0.51 -24.46
N LYS A 114 -10.38 -0.81 -24.27
CA LYS A 114 -11.64 -1.37 -23.83
C LYS A 114 -11.65 -1.58 -22.31
N SER A 115 -12.75 -1.18 -21.69
CA SER A 115 -13.06 -1.48 -20.28
C SER A 115 -14.01 -2.65 -20.17
N ARG A 116 -13.87 -3.43 -19.07
CA ARG A 116 -14.82 -4.49 -18.69
C ARG A 116 -14.86 -4.71 -17.20
N ALA A 117 -15.97 -5.20 -16.68
CA ALA A 117 -16.09 -5.70 -15.32
C ALA A 117 -15.35 -7.04 -15.19
N LEU A 118 -14.68 -7.24 -14.06
CA LEU A 118 -14.11 -8.53 -13.63
C LEU A 118 -15.01 -9.22 -12.60
N THR A 119 -15.79 -8.44 -11.85
CA THR A 119 -16.83 -8.91 -10.93
C THR A 119 -18.14 -8.21 -11.25
N GLU A 120 -19.28 -8.85 -10.97
CA GLU A 120 -20.60 -8.33 -11.33
C GLU A 120 -21.63 -8.47 -10.20
N ASP A 121 -21.26 -9.07 -9.07
CA ASP A 121 -22.15 -9.32 -7.94
C ASP A 121 -22.09 -8.25 -6.85
N GLY A 122 -21.30 -7.20 -7.07
CA GLY A 122 -21.20 -6.05 -6.18
C GLY A 122 -22.45 -5.19 -6.20
N GLY A 123 -22.80 -4.64 -5.07
CA GLY A 123 -23.96 -3.76 -4.87
C GLY A 123 -24.54 -3.88 -3.46
N GLY A 124 -25.01 -2.76 -2.93
CA GLY A 124 -25.60 -2.70 -1.60
C GLY A 124 -24.64 -3.08 -0.49
N VAL A 125 -24.69 -4.33 -0.01
CA VAL A 125 -23.85 -4.85 1.07
C VAL A 125 -22.69 -5.72 0.58
N ILE A 126 -22.57 -5.93 -0.72
CA ILE A 126 -21.53 -6.74 -1.33
C ILE A 126 -20.53 -5.85 -2.05
N HIS A 127 -19.27 -6.01 -1.74
CA HIS A 127 -18.18 -5.20 -2.30
C HIS A 127 -17.07 -6.10 -2.86
N ASN A 128 -16.50 -5.72 -3.98
CA ASN A 128 -15.39 -6.41 -4.63
C ASN A 128 -14.26 -5.42 -4.94
N GLY A 129 -13.05 -5.71 -4.50
CA GLY A 129 -11.88 -4.89 -4.78
C GLY A 129 -11.75 -3.63 -3.93
N GLU A 130 -12.58 -3.48 -2.93
CA GLU A 130 -12.50 -2.43 -1.90
C GLU A 130 -11.98 -3.01 -0.59
N ALA A 131 -11.28 -2.20 0.20
CA ALA A 131 -10.97 -2.54 1.57
C ALA A 131 -12.21 -2.30 2.45
N GLU A 132 -12.50 -3.22 3.37
CA GLU A 132 -13.60 -3.07 4.32
C GLU A 132 -13.31 -1.97 5.36
N PHE A 133 -14.33 -1.57 6.14
CA PHE A 133 -14.27 -0.42 7.03
C PHE A 133 -13.12 -0.49 8.06
N VAL A 134 -12.96 -1.62 8.76
CA VAL A 134 -11.91 -1.76 9.80
C VAL A 134 -10.52 -1.77 9.17
N ALA A 135 -10.36 -2.36 7.99
CA ALA A 135 -9.10 -2.32 7.26
C ALA A 135 -8.67 -0.88 6.94
N GLN A 136 -9.61 -0.03 6.54
CA GLN A 136 -9.33 1.36 6.21
C GLN A 136 -9.07 2.23 7.45
N GLU A 137 -9.85 2.07 8.51
CA GLU A 137 -9.81 2.96 9.69
C GLU A 137 -8.75 2.55 10.72
N GLU A 138 -8.47 1.24 10.87
CA GLU A 138 -7.67 0.72 11.97
C GLU A 138 -6.41 -0.04 11.51
N MET A 139 -6.37 -0.49 10.25
CA MET A 139 -5.26 -1.33 9.77
C MET A 139 -4.35 -0.64 8.76
N ASP A 140 -4.55 0.64 8.45
CA ASP A 140 -3.83 1.38 7.41
C ASP A 140 -3.83 0.64 6.06
N ARG A 141 -4.95 -0.03 5.73
CA ARG A 141 -5.11 -0.76 4.48
C ARG A 141 -6.28 -0.19 3.67
N GLU A 142 -5.98 0.65 2.70
CA GLU A 142 -6.97 1.26 1.82
C GLU A 142 -7.25 0.42 0.56
N ARG A 143 -6.42 -0.60 0.30
CA ARG A 143 -6.48 -1.42 -0.91
C ARG A 143 -7.34 -2.66 -0.70
N GLY A 144 -8.20 -2.94 -1.68
CA GLY A 144 -8.96 -4.18 -1.73
C GLY A 144 -8.57 -5.08 -2.90
N TYR A 145 -7.57 -4.70 -3.73
CA TYR A 145 -7.04 -5.55 -4.79
C TYR A 145 -5.54 -5.36 -5.03
N TRP A 146 -4.88 -6.39 -5.57
CA TRP A 146 -3.43 -6.49 -5.71
C TRP A 146 -3.06 -7.18 -7.01
N TRP A 147 -2.27 -6.51 -7.84
CA TRP A 147 -1.77 -7.03 -9.09
C TRP A 147 -0.65 -8.05 -8.89
N ALA A 148 -0.68 -9.16 -9.63
CA ALA A 148 0.49 -10.01 -9.82
C ALA A 148 1.58 -9.23 -10.58
N PRO A 149 2.90 -9.41 -10.26
CA PRO A 149 3.99 -8.69 -10.91
C PRO A 149 4.04 -8.85 -12.44
N ASP A 150 3.51 -9.94 -12.98
CA ASP A 150 3.48 -10.27 -14.43
C ASP A 150 2.14 -9.94 -15.11
N ASP A 151 1.22 -9.24 -14.44
CA ASP A 151 -0.14 -8.95 -14.89
C ASP A 151 -1.04 -10.17 -15.13
N SER A 152 -0.65 -11.37 -14.71
CA SER A 152 -1.41 -12.60 -14.97
C SER A 152 -2.71 -12.69 -14.19
N TYR A 153 -2.71 -12.15 -12.95
CA TYR A 153 -3.85 -12.15 -12.04
C TYR A 153 -3.96 -10.86 -11.25
N ILE A 154 -5.17 -10.62 -10.75
CA ILE A 154 -5.47 -9.69 -9.68
C ILE A 154 -5.99 -10.51 -8.49
N ALA A 155 -5.35 -10.41 -7.34
CA ALA A 155 -5.95 -10.82 -6.08
C ALA A 155 -6.92 -9.72 -5.63
N PHE A 156 -8.08 -10.07 -5.09
CA PHE A 156 -9.04 -9.08 -4.63
C PHE A 156 -9.83 -9.59 -3.42
N GLU A 157 -10.14 -8.65 -2.55
CA GLU A 157 -11.06 -8.87 -1.44
C GLU A 157 -12.49 -8.75 -1.95
N ARG A 158 -13.34 -9.67 -1.48
CA ARG A 158 -14.79 -9.56 -1.53
C ARG A 158 -15.32 -9.61 -0.10
N TYR A 159 -16.08 -8.61 0.29
CA TYR A 159 -16.71 -8.64 1.60
C TYR A 159 -18.23 -8.45 1.53
N ASP A 160 -18.89 -9.00 2.56
CA ASP A 160 -20.34 -8.99 2.72
C ASP A 160 -20.70 -8.41 4.09
N GLU A 161 -21.39 -7.28 4.08
CA GLU A 161 -21.83 -6.57 5.29
C GLU A 161 -23.22 -6.96 5.79
N THR A 162 -23.85 -7.99 5.21
CA THR A 162 -25.24 -8.37 5.54
C THR A 162 -25.49 -8.49 7.04
N HIS A 163 -24.51 -9.07 7.76
CA HIS A 163 -24.62 -9.32 9.19
C HIS A 163 -24.05 -8.22 10.08
N VAL A 164 -23.44 -7.19 9.50
CA VAL A 164 -22.90 -6.05 10.24
C VAL A 164 -24.06 -5.15 10.70
N PRO A 165 -24.15 -4.82 12.00
CA PRO A 165 -25.24 -3.97 12.51
C PRO A 165 -25.23 -2.58 11.89
N VAL A 166 -26.41 -2.06 11.62
CA VAL A 166 -26.61 -0.65 11.26
C VAL A 166 -26.70 0.17 12.53
N ILE A 167 -25.84 1.15 12.66
CA ILE A 167 -25.89 2.15 13.73
C ILE A 167 -26.31 3.51 13.18
N LYS A 168 -26.81 4.38 14.06
CA LYS A 168 -27.14 5.76 13.72
C LYS A 168 -26.10 6.69 14.34
N ARG A 169 -25.52 7.54 13.53
CA ARG A 169 -24.67 8.64 13.99
C ARG A 169 -25.26 9.98 13.55
N MET A 170 -24.96 11.03 14.27
CA MET A 170 -25.39 12.37 13.92
C MET A 170 -24.24 13.14 13.29
N GLU A 171 -24.50 13.76 12.15
CA GLU A 171 -23.65 14.79 11.56
C GLU A 171 -24.22 16.15 11.90
N VAL A 172 -23.40 16.97 12.56
CA VAL A 172 -23.80 18.31 13.02
C VAL A 172 -23.18 19.35 12.09
N TYR A 173 -24.02 20.06 11.38
CA TYR A 173 -23.68 21.20 10.54
C TYR A 173 -24.01 22.52 11.24
N PRO A 174 -23.52 23.68 10.78
CA PRO A 174 -23.83 24.96 11.38
C PRO A 174 -25.32 25.30 11.42
N ASP A 175 -26.10 24.76 10.48
CA ASP A 175 -27.52 25.10 10.27
C ASP A 175 -28.48 23.92 10.48
N ARG A 176 -27.97 22.68 10.59
CA ARG A 176 -28.78 21.46 10.70
C ARG A 176 -28.05 20.31 11.35
N THR A 177 -28.79 19.29 11.72
CA THR A 177 -28.27 17.99 12.13
C THR A 177 -28.88 16.91 11.25
N GLU A 178 -28.05 16.02 10.73
CA GLU A 178 -28.47 14.88 9.93
C GLU A 178 -28.22 13.56 10.68
N VAL A 179 -29.11 12.60 10.54
CA VAL A 179 -28.94 11.24 11.07
C VAL A 179 -28.51 10.36 9.94
N ILE A 180 -27.28 9.86 10.03
CA ILE A 180 -26.70 8.95 9.05
C ILE A 180 -26.79 7.51 9.57
N GLU A 181 -27.30 6.60 8.76
CA GLU A 181 -27.26 5.16 9.02
C GLU A 181 -26.00 4.58 8.39
N GLN A 182 -25.20 3.89 9.20
CA GLN A 182 -23.94 3.30 8.78
C GLN A 182 -23.79 1.90 9.35
N ARG A 183 -23.30 0.95 8.56
CA ARG A 183 -22.88 -0.35 9.07
C ARG A 183 -21.58 -0.19 9.85
N TYR A 184 -21.55 -0.74 11.06
CA TYR A 184 -20.40 -0.61 11.94
C TYR A 184 -20.20 -1.88 12.77
N PRO A 185 -19.06 -2.57 12.62
CA PRO A 185 -18.77 -3.82 13.32
C PRO A 185 -18.22 -3.56 14.73
N ALA A 186 -19.04 -2.96 15.60
CA ALA A 186 -18.65 -2.66 16.98
C ALA A 186 -18.14 -3.89 17.72
N ALA A 187 -17.33 -3.69 18.76
CA ALA A 187 -16.84 -4.74 19.63
C ALA A 187 -17.99 -5.63 20.15
N GLY A 188 -17.83 -6.94 20.02
CA GLY A 188 -18.86 -7.93 20.40
C GLY A 188 -20.05 -8.03 19.44
N LYS A 189 -19.98 -7.38 18.27
CA LYS A 189 -20.95 -7.49 17.18
C LYS A 189 -20.33 -8.19 15.97
N ASN A 190 -21.16 -8.61 15.03
CA ASN A 190 -20.71 -9.28 13.83
C ASN A 190 -19.79 -8.38 12.99
N ASN A 191 -18.75 -8.98 12.45
CA ASN A 191 -17.88 -8.40 11.46
C ASN A 191 -18.41 -8.67 10.03
N VAL A 192 -17.74 -8.10 9.03
CA VAL A 192 -17.95 -8.44 7.62
C VAL A 192 -17.52 -9.89 7.36
N ALA A 193 -18.16 -10.55 6.42
CA ALA A 193 -17.69 -11.83 5.91
C ALA A 193 -16.73 -11.58 4.74
N ILE A 194 -15.50 -12.08 4.84
CA ILE A 194 -14.43 -11.80 3.88
C ILE A 194 -14.15 -13.03 3.01
N LYS A 195 -13.84 -12.81 1.74
CA LYS A 195 -13.26 -13.78 0.80
C LYS A 195 -12.10 -13.17 0.07
N LEU A 196 -11.10 -13.98 -0.26
CA LEU A 196 -9.99 -13.60 -1.12
C LEU A 196 -10.09 -14.34 -2.45
N GLY A 197 -10.24 -13.58 -3.54
CA GLY A 197 -10.36 -14.11 -4.90
C GLY A 197 -9.11 -13.84 -5.72
N LEU A 198 -8.93 -14.64 -6.77
CA LEU A 198 -7.98 -14.44 -7.85
C LEU A 198 -8.77 -14.34 -9.15
N VAL A 199 -8.55 -13.28 -9.92
CA VAL A 199 -9.20 -13.09 -11.22
C VAL A 199 -8.18 -12.76 -12.30
N SER A 200 -8.30 -13.40 -13.46
CA SER A 200 -7.46 -13.12 -14.63
C SER A 200 -7.96 -11.86 -15.36
N PRO A 201 -7.12 -10.82 -15.52
CA PRO A 201 -7.50 -9.63 -16.27
C PRO A 201 -7.64 -9.89 -17.77
N ALA A 202 -7.16 -11.02 -18.28
CA ALA A 202 -7.24 -11.36 -19.70
C ALA A 202 -8.58 -11.97 -20.11
N ASP A 203 -9.13 -12.87 -19.31
CA ASP A 203 -10.35 -13.63 -19.66
C ASP A 203 -11.45 -13.60 -18.59
N GLY A 204 -11.17 -13.07 -17.38
CA GLY A 204 -12.11 -13.00 -16.27
C GLY A 204 -12.27 -14.30 -15.49
N ASN A 205 -11.45 -15.33 -15.76
CA ASN A 205 -11.48 -16.56 -14.99
C ASN A 205 -11.15 -16.26 -13.51
N MET A 206 -12.08 -16.70 -12.64
CA MET A 206 -12.04 -16.42 -11.21
C MET A 206 -11.87 -17.69 -10.40
N ARG A 207 -11.09 -17.61 -9.32
CA ARG A 207 -10.92 -18.67 -8.33
C ARG A 207 -10.91 -18.09 -6.94
N TRP A 208 -11.30 -18.89 -5.95
CA TRP A 208 -11.35 -18.45 -4.54
C TRP A 208 -10.33 -19.19 -3.71
N ILE A 209 -9.64 -18.43 -2.86
CA ILE A 209 -8.71 -18.96 -1.85
C ILE A 209 -9.53 -19.32 -0.62
N ASP A 210 -9.32 -20.52 -0.09
CA ASP A 210 -9.97 -20.97 1.14
C ASP A 210 -9.25 -20.32 2.34
N LEU A 211 -9.93 -19.43 3.05
CA LEU A 211 -9.38 -18.76 4.23
C LEU A 211 -9.44 -19.61 5.51
N GLY A 212 -10.10 -20.77 5.47
CA GLY A 212 -10.26 -21.69 6.58
C GLY A 212 -11.65 -21.62 7.20
N GLU A 213 -11.83 -22.37 8.32
CA GLU A 213 -13.13 -22.51 8.99
C GLU A 213 -13.48 -21.30 9.88
N GLU A 214 -12.45 -20.60 10.43
CA GLU A 214 -12.67 -19.40 11.22
C GLU A 214 -13.10 -18.24 10.30
N THR A 215 -14.27 -17.69 10.58
CA THR A 215 -14.87 -16.62 9.75
C THR A 215 -14.84 -15.25 10.41
N ASP A 216 -14.57 -15.17 11.72
CA ASP A 216 -14.43 -13.89 12.43
C ASP A 216 -12.96 -13.45 12.45
N VAL A 217 -12.47 -13.07 11.28
CA VAL A 217 -11.07 -12.75 10.98
C VAL A 217 -10.96 -11.46 10.22
N TYR A 218 -9.76 -10.91 10.23
CA TYR A 218 -9.34 -9.80 9.38
C TYR A 218 -8.34 -10.27 8.33
N LEU A 219 -8.53 -9.84 7.09
CA LEU A 219 -7.50 -9.91 6.04
C LEU A 219 -6.60 -8.68 6.18
N ALA A 220 -5.54 -8.80 6.98
CA ALA A 220 -4.72 -7.64 7.34
C ALA A 220 -3.85 -7.12 6.18
N ARG A 221 -3.17 -8.01 5.46
CA ARG A 221 -2.29 -7.67 4.31
C ARG A 221 -2.38 -8.76 3.25
N VAL A 222 -2.10 -8.37 2.01
CA VAL A 222 -1.96 -9.28 0.86
C VAL A 222 -0.78 -8.81 0.02
N ASP A 223 0.15 -9.72 -0.28
CA ASP A 223 1.36 -9.41 -1.03
C ASP A 223 1.67 -10.51 -2.04
N TRP A 224 1.96 -10.13 -3.28
CA TRP A 224 2.47 -11.05 -4.28
C TRP A 224 3.96 -11.32 -4.04
N LEU A 225 4.38 -12.56 -4.20
CA LEU A 225 5.80 -12.87 -4.27
C LEU A 225 6.36 -12.44 -5.64
N PRO A 226 7.66 -12.13 -5.73
CA PRO A 226 8.30 -11.67 -6.98
C PRO A 226 8.13 -12.62 -8.15
N ASP A 227 7.93 -13.92 -7.88
CA ASP A 227 7.79 -14.97 -8.89
C ASP A 227 6.44 -15.00 -9.62
N SER A 228 5.47 -14.16 -9.21
CA SER A 228 4.08 -14.12 -9.71
C SER A 228 3.30 -15.43 -9.60
N LYS A 229 3.89 -16.45 -8.98
CA LYS A 229 3.29 -17.79 -8.82
C LYS A 229 2.70 -18.00 -7.42
N HIS A 230 3.14 -17.18 -6.48
CA HIS A 230 2.70 -17.28 -5.11
C HIS A 230 2.13 -15.93 -4.63
N LEU A 231 1.06 -16.04 -3.86
CA LEU A 231 0.47 -14.93 -3.12
C LEU A 231 0.64 -15.21 -1.64
N SER A 232 1.01 -14.22 -0.86
CA SER A 232 0.93 -14.27 0.59
C SER A 232 -0.22 -13.43 1.10
N TYR A 233 -0.77 -13.82 2.24
CA TYR A 233 -1.75 -13.02 2.95
C TYR A 233 -1.62 -13.21 4.47
N GLN A 234 -1.97 -12.16 5.20
CA GLN A 234 -1.96 -12.13 6.64
C GLN A 234 -3.41 -12.21 7.13
N LEU A 235 -3.70 -13.26 7.88
CA LEU A 235 -5.02 -13.51 8.46
C LEU A 235 -4.93 -13.33 9.98
N GLU A 236 -5.64 -12.35 10.52
CA GLU A 236 -5.66 -12.04 11.94
C GLU A 236 -7.01 -12.40 12.55
N GLN A 237 -6.99 -13.05 13.71
CA GLN A 237 -8.21 -13.33 14.47
C GLN A 237 -8.83 -12.03 15.00
N ARG A 238 -10.16 -12.01 15.15
CA ARG A 238 -10.89 -10.84 15.65
C ARG A 238 -10.38 -10.32 17.00
N ASN A 239 -9.91 -11.19 17.87
CA ASN A 239 -9.33 -10.82 19.16
C ASN A 239 -7.89 -10.27 19.07
N GLN A 240 -7.32 -10.25 17.86
CA GLN A 240 -5.98 -9.74 17.52
C GLN A 240 -4.83 -10.46 18.27
N GLN A 241 -5.06 -11.65 18.80
CA GLN A 241 -4.07 -12.41 19.56
C GLN A 241 -3.32 -13.44 18.72
N GLN A 242 -3.76 -13.70 17.51
CA GLN A 242 -3.08 -14.56 16.55
C GLN A 242 -3.15 -13.95 15.15
N LEU A 243 -2.00 -13.94 14.49
CA LEU A 243 -1.84 -13.56 13.09
C LEU A 243 -1.05 -14.64 12.36
N ASP A 244 -1.62 -15.16 11.29
CA ASP A 244 -0.99 -16.14 10.43
C ASP A 244 -0.54 -15.51 9.13
N LEU A 245 0.74 -15.62 8.79
CA LEU A 245 1.24 -15.36 7.45
C LEU A 245 1.12 -16.65 6.64
N LYS A 246 0.28 -16.62 5.61
CA LYS A 246 0.06 -17.75 4.72
C LYS A 246 0.57 -17.46 3.32
N ARG A 247 1.03 -18.49 2.63
CA ARG A 247 1.38 -18.48 1.22
C ARG A 247 0.50 -19.44 0.45
N VAL A 248 0.03 -19.05 -0.72
CA VAL A 248 -0.77 -19.87 -1.62
C VAL A 248 -0.07 -19.98 -2.99
N ASP A 249 0.04 -21.18 -3.52
CA ASP A 249 0.40 -21.41 -4.93
C ASP A 249 -0.80 -21.09 -5.83
N VAL A 250 -0.60 -20.15 -6.75
CA VAL A 250 -1.70 -19.62 -7.58
C VAL A 250 -2.25 -20.67 -8.55
N ALA A 251 -1.46 -21.64 -8.98
CA ALA A 251 -1.89 -22.67 -9.93
C ALA A 251 -2.71 -23.77 -9.25
N SER A 252 -2.27 -24.28 -8.11
CA SER A 252 -2.92 -25.38 -7.40
C SER A 252 -3.92 -24.94 -6.33
N LEU A 253 -3.79 -23.71 -5.80
CA LEU A 253 -4.40 -23.19 -4.59
C LEU A 253 -3.98 -23.92 -3.31
N GLU A 254 -2.89 -24.70 -3.35
CA GLU A 254 -2.30 -25.28 -2.15
C GLU A 254 -1.74 -24.18 -1.27
N GLN A 255 -1.94 -24.31 0.04
CA GLN A 255 -1.59 -23.30 1.03
C GLN A 255 -0.63 -23.84 2.06
N GLN A 256 0.23 -22.92 2.53
CA GLN A 256 1.16 -23.16 3.63
C GLN A 256 1.12 -21.98 4.61
N THR A 257 1.02 -22.27 5.90
CA THR A 257 1.30 -21.26 6.94
C THR A 257 2.81 -21.14 7.11
N LEU A 258 3.36 -19.96 6.76
CA LEU A 258 4.78 -19.68 6.85
C LEU A 258 5.20 -19.37 8.28
N LEU A 259 4.37 -18.61 9.02
CA LEU A 259 4.58 -18.33 10.42
C LEU A 259 3.25 -17.97 11.10
N THR A 260 3.24 -18.09 12.43
CA THR A 260 2.16 -17.63 13.30
C THR A 260 2.75 -16.74 14.38
N GLU A 261 2.30 -15.48 14.45
CA GLU A 261 2.55 -14.61 15.60
C GLU A 261 1.46 -14.81 16.65
N ARG A 262 1.85 -14.74 17.93
CA ARG A 262 0.91 -14.83 19.06
C ARG A 262 1.24 -13.79 20.12
N SER A 263 0.20 -13.23 20.70
CA SER A 263 0.30 -12.28 21.82
C SER A 263 -0.77 -12.58 22.88
N ASN A 264 -0.46 -12.30 24.12
CA ASN A 264 -1.45 -12.38 25.22
C ASN A 264 -2.32 -11.11 25.29
N THR A 265 -1.97 -10.08 24.54
CA THR A 265 -2.70 -8.81 24.44
C THR A 265 -3.25 -8.65 23.04
N TRP A 266 -2.52 -8.00 22.18
CA TRP A 266 -2.81 -7.86 20.74
C TRP A 266 -1.49 -7.87 19.96
N ILE A 267 -1.58 -8.04 18.65
CA ILE A 267 -0.46 -7.98 17.72
C ILE A 267 -0.55 -6.64 16.99
N ASN A 268 0.52 -5.84 17.03
CA ASN A 268 0.63 -4.67 16.18
C ASN A 268 0.91 -5.11 14.74
N LEU A 269 0.04 -4.68 13.83
CA LEU A 269 0.23 -4.97 12.41
C LEU A 269 1.45 -4.22 11.87
N SER A 270 2.28 -4.92 11.11
CA SER A 270 3.41 -4.34 10.39
C SER A 270 3.20 -4.46 8.88
N SER A 271 3.71 -3.48 8.14
CA SER A 271 3.81 -3.53 6.67
C SER A 271 5.22 -3.89 6.21
N ASP A 272 6.10 -4.30 7.12
CA ASP A 272 7.52 -4.57 6.88
C ASP A 272 7.80 -6.02 6.49
N LEU A 273 6.87 -6.66 5.77
CA LEU A 273 7.12 -7.92 5.06
C LEU A 273 7.85 -7.63 3.75
N ARG A 274 8.96 -8.34 3.50
CA ARG A 274 9.68 -8.27 2.24
C ARG A 274 10.11 -9.66 1.80
N PHE A 275 9.54 -10.16 0.71
CA PHE A 275 10.04 -11.36 0.03
C PHE A 275 11.26 -11.01 -0.81
N LEU A 276 12.23 -11.91 -0.82
CA LEU A 276 13.44 -11.84 -1.64
C LEU A 276 13.33 -12.79 -2.84
N ASP A 277 14.18 -12.62 -3.84
CA ASP A 277 14.13 -13.41 -5.09
C ASP A 277 14.34 -14.90 -4.88
N ASP A 278 15.05 -15.30 -3.81
CA ASP A 278 15.24 -16.70 -3.42
C ASP A 278 14.03 -17.31 -2.69
N GLY A 279 12.98 -16.52 -2.48
CA GLY A 279 11.76 -16.89 -1.76
C GLY A 279 11.87 -16.77 -0.24
N SER A 280 13.06 -16.49 0.31
CA SER A 280 13.21 -16.13 1.73
C SER A 280 12.54 -14.77 2.00
N PHE A 281 12.29 -14.46 3.27
CA PHE A 281 11.63 -13.19 3.58
C PHE A 281 12.10 -12.57 4.89
N ILE A 282 11.87 -11.27 4.99
CA ILE A 282 12.07 -10.47 6.19
C ILE A 282 10.69 -10.22 6.82
N TRP A 283 10.61 -10.43 8.11
CA TRP A 283 9.41 -10.24 8.92
C TRP A 283 9.72 -9.36 10.13
N ALA A 284 8.86 -8.36 10.39
CA ALA A 284 8.94 -7.54 11.60
C ALA A 284 8.10 -8.16 12.73
N SER A 285 8.65 -8.21 13.94
CA SER A 285 7.98 -8.80 15.09
C SER A 285 8.43 -8.20 16.40
N GLU A 286 7.49 -8.01 17.33
CA GLU A 286 7.74 -7.54 18.70
C GLU A 286 8.00 -8.68 19.71
N ARG A 287 8.25 -9.91 19.25
CA ARG A 287 8.44 -11.12 20.10
C ARG A 287 9.52 -11.00 21.15
N SER A 288 10.47 -10.09 20.99
CA SER A 288 11.54 -9.82 21.95
C SER A 288 11.24 -8.67 22.92
N GLY A 289 10.07 -8.05 22.85
CA GLY A 289 9.68 -6.85 23.61
C GLY A 289 9.98 -5.53 22.90
N TYR A 290 10.64 -5.57 21.74
CA TYR A 290 10.91 -4.47 20.83
C TYR A 290 10.66 -4.92 19.40
N LEU A 291 10.25 -4.01 18.53
CA LEU A 291 10.07 -4.32 17.11
C LEU A 291 11.42 -4.52 16.44
N HIS A 292 11.65 -5.74 15.96
CA HIS A 292 12.86 -6.14 15.25
C HIS A 292 12.55 -6.90 13.98
N LEU A 293 13.55 -6.93 13.06
CA LEU A 293 13.47 -7.68 11.81
C LEU A 293 14.11 -9.06 11.99
N TYR A 294 13.44 -10.05 11.40
CA TYR A 294 13.85 -11.45 11.42
C TYR A 294 13.88 -11.99 9.99
N ARG A 295 14.91 -12.77 9.65
CA ARG A 295 14.99 -13.47 8.38
C ARG A 295 14.43 -14.89 8.51
N TYR A 296 13.61 -15.27 7.55
CA TYR A 296 13.06 -16.60 7.40
C TYR A 296 13.46 -17.18 6.05
N ASP A 297 13.60 -18.50 5.99
CA ASP A 297 13.73 -19.20 4.71
C ASP A 297 12.37 -19.23 3.97
N ARG A 298 12.41 -19.74 2.74
CA ARG A 298 11.21 -19.83 1.89
C ARG A 298 10.07 -20.67 2.47
N ASP A 299 10.37 -21.57 3.40
CA ASP A 299 9.41 -22.51 4.00
C ASP A 299 8.91 -22.05 5.38
N GLY A 300 9.32 -20.84 5.79
CA GLY A 300 8.88 -20.25 7.06
C GLY A 300 9.71 -20.65 8.27
N THR A 301 10.91 -21.22 8.06
CA THR A 301 11.84 -21.49 9.16
C THR A 301 12.63 -20.22 9.49
N LEU A 302 12.63 -19.84 10.78
CA LEU A 302 13.42 -18.71 11.26
C LEU A 302 14.91 -19.01 11.08
N THR A 303 15.60 -18.16 10.31
CA THR A 303 17.04 -18.28 10.08
C THR A 303 17.84 -17.56 11.16
N HIS A 304 17.57 -16.26 11.33
CA HIS A 304 18.25 -15.42 12.32
C HIS A 304 17.53 -14.06 12.49
N PRO A 305 17.77 -13.35 13.61
CA PRO A 305 17.38 -11.96 13.74
C PRO A 305 18.34 -11.07 12.93
N ILE A 306 17.77 -10.14 12.14
CA ILE A 306 18.54 -9.09 11.43
C ILE A 306 18.88 -7.94 12.39
N SER A 307 18.01 -7.68 13.38
CA SER A 307 18.23 -6.70 14.44
C SER A 307 17.88 -7.26 15.80
N LYS A 308 18.50 -6.72 16.85
CA LYS A 308 18.23 -7.08 18.25
C LYS A 308 18.73 -6.00 19.20
N GLY A 309 18.12 -5.92 20.37
CA GLY A 309 18.54 -4.97 21.42
C GLY A 309 17.34 -4.34 22.11
N ASN A 310 17.60 -3.31 22.94
CA ASN A 310 16.57 -2.57 23.65
C ASN A 310 16.20 -1.29 22.89
N TRP A 311 15.80 -1.44 21.65
CA TRP A 311 15.44 -0.35 20.74
C TRP A 311 14.49 -0.89 19.68
N ASN A 312 13.72 -0.01 19.04
CA ASN A 312 12.75 -0.37 18.01
C ASN A 312 13.26 -0.02 16.60
N ILE A 313 12.88 -0.83 15.65
CA ILE A 313 12.79 -0.41 14.26
C ILE A 313 11.41 0.23 14.09
N ASP A 314 11.37 1.42 13.47
CA ASP A 314 10.11 2.08 13.15
C ASP A 314 9.59 1.62 11.78
N LYS A 315 10.51 1.36 10.83
CA LYS A 315 10.16 0.96 9.46
C LYS A 315 11.33 0.30 8.73
N LEU A 316 11.02 -0.71 7.92
CA LEU A 316 11.90 -1.25 6.88
C LEU A 316 11.86 -0.33 5.65
N LEU A 317 12.97 0.28 5.29
CA LEU A 317 13.04 1.27 4.20
C LEU A 317 13.47 0.66 2.87
N GLY A 318 14.37 -0.32 2.89
CA GLY A 318 14.89 -0.95 1.68
C GLY A 318 15.76 -2.16 1.97
N VAL A 319 15.93 -3.00 0.97
CA VAL A 319 16.80 -4.18 1.02
C VAL A 319 17.68 -4.21 -0.22
N ASP A 320 18.99 -4.19 -0.01
CA ASP A 320 20.01 -4.45 -1.01
C ASP A 320 20.49 -5.89 -0.82
N ALA A 321 19.79 -6.84 -1.42
CA ALA A 321 20.12 -8.25 -1.31
C ALA A 321 21.47 -8.59 -1.95
N THR A 322 21.90 -7.84 -2.98
CA THR A 322 23.16 -8.02 -3.68
C THR A 322 24.37 -7.73 -2.78
N ASN A 323 24.29 -6.64 -2.02
CA ASN A 323 25.34 -6.25 -1.09
C ASN A 323 25.08 -6.69 0.36
N GLY A 324 23.97 -7.46 0.58
CA GLY A 324 23.63 -8.01 1.88
C GLY A 324 23.29 -6.95 2.93
N ARG A 325 22.57 -5.88 2.55
CA ARG A 325 22.20 -4.76 3.43
C ARG A 325 20.69 -4.59 3.55
N VAL A 326 20.30 -4.16 4.75
CA VAL A 326 18.92 -3.77 5.08
C VAL A 326 18.97 -2.35 5.63
N TYR A 327 18.10 -1.48 5.11
CA TYR A 327 17.97 -0.10 5.55
C TYR A 327 16.70 0.07 6.36
N VAL A 328 16.83 0.72 7.51
CA VAL A 328 15.72 0.88 8.47
C VAL A 328 15.67 2.31 9.01
N GLN A 329 14.48 2.70 9.41
CA GLN A 329 14.25 3.88 10.22
C GLN A 329 14.16 3.47 11.68
N SER A 330 14.80 4.22 12.58
CA SER A 330 14.86 3.90 14.01
C SER A 330 15.27 5.11 14.83
N ASN A 331 14.96 5.07 16.12
CA ASN A 331 15.43 6.01 17.15
C ASN A 331 16.56 5.44 18.02
N HIS A 332 17.36 4.53 17.47
CA HIS A 332 18.39 3.76 18.20
C HIS A 332 19.34 4.61 19.04
N ASP A 333 19.91 5.69 18.49
CA ASP A 333 20.93 6.49 19.16
C ASP A 333 20.35 7.50 20.15
N TYR A 334 19.19 8.08 19.83
CA TYR A 334 18.53 9.08 20.64
C TYR A 334 17.03 9.05 20.43
N VAL A 335 16.25 8.77 21.49
CA VAL A 335 14.80 8.49 21.42
C VAL A 335 13.98 9.58 20.73
N PRO A 336 14.23 10.90 20.94
CA PRO A 336 13.48 11.97 20.26
C PRO A 336 13.76 12.09 18.76
N ASP A 337 14.87 11.55 18.29
CA ASP A 337 15.27 11.62 16.88
C ASP A 337 14.89 10.35 16.13
N THR A 338 14.65 10.52 14.84
CA THR A 338 14.44 9.41 13.92
C THR A 338 15.53 9.41 12.86
N GLN A 339 16.29 8.34 12.78
CA GLN A 339 17.48 8.26 11.93
C GLN A 339 17.39 7.08 10.96
N VAL A 340 18.18 7.13 9.89
CA VAL A 340 18.31 6.04 8.92
C VAL A 340 19.55 5.23 9.25
N TYR A 341 19.38 3.91 9.36
CA TYR A 341 20.44 2.95 9.66
C TYR A 341 20.55 1.88 8.59
N ALA A 342 21.75 1.34 8.45
CA ALA A 342 22.05 0.13 7.70
C ALA A 342 22.39 -1.02 8.65
N LEU A 343 21.85 -2.20 8.34
CA LEU A 343 22.13 -3.46 9.02
C LEU A 343 22.60 -4.49 7.99
N ALA A 344 23.38 -5.47 8.45
CA ALA A 344 23.75 -6.61 7.61
C ALA A 344 22.56 -7.59 7.51
N LEU A 345 22.22 -7.99 6.31
CA LEU A 345 21.12 -8.94 6.04
C LEU A 345 21.37 -10.32 6.66
N ASP A 346 22.64 -10.70 6.89
CA ASP A 346 23.04 -11.95 7.54
C ASP A 346 23.01 -11.88 9.09
N GLY A 347 22.57 -10.76 9.66
CA GLY A 347 22.49 -10.56 11.11
C GLY A 347 23.82 -10.30 11.82
N SER A 348 24.94 -10.23 11.11
CA SER A 348 26.27 -10.02 11.74
C SER A 348 26.38 -8.65 12.46
N SER A 349 25.57 -7.66 12.08
CA SER A 349 25.49 -6.34 12.74
C SER A 349 24.22 -6.14 13.58
N ALA A 350 23.51 -7.20 13.96
CA ALA A 350 22.18 -7.10 14.54
C ALA A 350 22.07 -6.21 15.80
N SER A 351 23.14 -6.09 16.60
CA SER A 351 23.18 -5.27 17.82
C SER A 351 23.86 -3.91 17.63
N ALA A 352 24.39 -3.62 16.43
CA ALA A 352 25.17 -2.42 16.13
C ALA A 352 24.84 -1.91 14.74
N PRO A 353 23.66 -1.32 14.55
CA PRO A 353 23.28 -0.73 13.28
C PRO A 353 24.21 0.44 12.93
N GLN A 354 24.54 0.58 11.66
CA GLN A 354 25.34 1.70 11.17
C GLN A 354 24.43 2.86 10.81
N ARG A 355 24.49 3.96 11.55
CA ARG A 355 23.79 5.20 11.17
C ARG A 355 24.34 5.75 9.85
N ILE A 356 23.46 6.08 8.90
CA ILE A 356 23.78 6.67 7.60
C ILE A 356 23.29 8.11 7.44
N SER A 357 22.17 8.50 8.07
CA SER A 357 21.79 9.90 8.23
C SER A 357 22.77 10.63 9.16
N LYS A 358 23.07 11.90 8.89
CA LYS A 358 24.20 12.60 9.55
C LYS A 358 23.76 13.63 10.56
N GLU A 359 22.76 14.40 10.21
CA GLU A 359 22.23 15.49 11.02
C GLU A 359 21.39 14.93 12.17
N ASP A 360 21.40 15.56 13.34
CA ASP A 360 20.51 15.23 14.45
C ASP A 360 19.12 15.81 14.18
N GLY A 361 18.07 15.02 14.43
CA GLY A 361 16.69 15.38 14.17
C GLY A 361 15.88 14.23 13.55
N THR A 362 14.83 14.57 12.84
CA THR A 362 13.92 13.60 12.21
C THR A 362 14.24 13.43 10.74
N HIS A 363 14.57 12.21 10.35
CA HIS A 363 14.77 11.78 8.97
C HIS A 363 13.65 10.84 8.54
N THR A 364 13.00 11.14 7.41
CA THR A 364 12.08 10.23 6.75
C THR A 364 12.65 9.91 5.38
N ALA A 365 12.96 8.63 5.14
CA ALA A 365 13.63 8.21 3.93
C ALA A 365 12.71 7.37 3.02
N THR A 366 12.79 7.64 1.71
CA THR A 366 12.15 6.83 0.68
C THR A 366 13.24 6.31 -0.26
N PHE A 367 13.53 5.01 -0.14
CA PHE A 367 14.54 4.35 -0.96
C PHE A 367 14.01 4.01 -2.36
N ALA A 368 14.91 4.05 -3.35
CA ALA A 368 14.70 3.41 -4.64
C ALA A 368 14.51 1.89 -4.45
N GLU A 369 13.85 1.22 -5.38
CA GLU A 369 13.54 -0.21 -5.30
C GLU A 369 14.80 -1.07 -5.14
N ASP A 370 15.88 -0.70 -5.84
CA ASP A 370 17.20 -1.35 -5.77
C ASP A 370 18.05 -0.89 -4.56
N ALA A 371 17.49 -0.04 -3.71
CA ALA A 371 18.13 0.55 -2.56
C ALA A 371 19.46 1.30 -2.84
N SER A 372 19.71 1.73 -4.08
CA SER A 372 20.95 2.42 -4.48
C SER A 372 21.02 3.87 -4.00
N PHE A 373 19.87 4.54 -3.87
CA PHE A 373 19.74 5.92 -3.39
C PHE A 373 18.39 6.11 -2.66
N TYR A 374 18.25 7.23 -1.97
CA TYR A 374 17.01 7.58 -1.29
C TYR A 374 16.76 9.09 -1.29
N LEU A 375 15.49 9.45 -1.20
CA LEU A 375 15.05 10.78 -0.82
C LEU A 375 15.05 10.86 0.70
N ASP A 376 15.71 11.87 1.23
CA ASP A 376 15.79 12.17 2.66
C ASP A 376 15.00 13.44 2.93
N THR A 377 13.94 13.34 3.70
CA THR A 377 13.22 14.49 4.26
C THR A 377 13.67 14.68 5.69
N PHE A 378 14.46 15.72 5.92
CA PHE A 378 15.04 16.06 7.21
C PHE A 378 14.34 17.25 7.84
N SER A 379 14.11 17.21 9.15
CA SER A 379 13.69 18.37 9.95
C SER A 379 14.26 18.32 11.37
N HIS A 380 14.39 19.50 11.98
CA HIS A 380 14.79 19.69 13.37
C HIS A 380 13.96 20.84 13.96
N PRO A 381 13.73 20.95 15.28
CA PRO A 381 12.97 22.05 15.87
C PRO A 381 13.40 23.45 15.43
N GLU A 382 14.67 23.63 15.06
CA GLU A 382 15.23 24.90 14.57
C GLU A 382 15.42 24.92 13.04
N THR A 383 15.05 23.85 12.32
CA THR A 383 15.27 23.71 10.88
C THR A 383 14.00 23.21 10.20
N PRO A 384 13.36 24.03 9.35
CA PRO A 384 12.21 23.59 8.57
C PRO A 384 12.53 22.37 7.72
N PRO A 385 11.50 21.59 7.29
CA PRO A 385 11.73 20.41 6.46
C PRO A 385 12.54 20.72 5.22
N GLN A 386 13.58 19.93 4.99
CA GLN A 386 14.48 19.99 3.83
C GLN A 386 14.46 18.64 3.12
N VAL A 387 14.59 18.64 1.81
CA VAL A 387 14.59 17.42 1.01
C VAL A 387 15.86 17.30 0.21
N SER A 388 16.53 16.16 0.32
CA SER A 388 17.75 15.86 -0.42
C SER A 388 17.69 14.46 -1.05
N LEU A 389 18.37 14.30 -2.19
CA LEU A 389 18.67 13.01 -2.79
C LEU A 389 20.04 12.55 -2.30
N ARG A 390 20.10 11.34 -1.74
CA ARG A 390 21.31 10.75 -1.15
C ARG A 390 21.58 9.35 -1.71
N LYS A 391 22.85 8.97 -1.76
CA LYS A 391 23.23 7.57 -1.99
C LYS A 391 22.91 6.73 -0.75
N ALA A 392 22.85 5.42 -0.92
CA ALA A 392 22.60 4.46 0.15
C ALA A 392 23.60 4.53 1.33
N ASP A 393 24.79 5.11 1.14
CA ASP A 393 25.78 5.37 2.20
C ASP A 393 25.57 6.69 2.95
N GLY A 394 24.49 7.42 2.64
CA GLY A 394 24.16 8.73 3.22
C GLY A 394 24.85 9.91 2.55
N SER A 395 25.73 9.70 1.56
CA SER A 395 26.38 10.80 0.85
C SER A 395 25.40 11.59 0.01
N LEU A 396 25.48 12.93 0.08
CA LEU A 396 24.61 13.84 -0.66
C LEU A 396 24.89 13.74 -2.16
N ILE A 397 23.83 13.52 -2.95
CA ILE A 397 23.86 13.67 -4.40
C ILE A 397 23.44 15.10 -4.74
N GLN A 398 22.24 15.52 -4.24
CA GLN A 398 21.68 16.82 -4.57
C GLN A 398 20.64 17.25 -3.54
N TRP A 399 20.54 18.56 -3.31
CA TRP A 399 19.42 19.18 -2.64
C TRP A 399 18.24 19.35 -3.61
N ILE A 400 17.03 18.98 -3.16
CA ILE A 400 15.78 19.20 -3.88
C ILE A 400 15.08 20.43 -3.31
N GLU A 401 14.99 20.52 -1.97
CA GLU A 401 14.42 21.67 -1.27
C GLU A 401 15.23 21.96 -0.02
N ARG A 402 15.57 23.23 0.18
CA ARG A 402 16.38 23.67 1.34
C ARG A 402 15.62 24.55 2.33
N ASN A 403 14.39 24.87 2.06
CA ASN A 403 13.61 25.79 2.90
C ASN A 403 14.45 26.82 3.69
#